data_e27937fa15e1d256c23de532dfb8c8f1
#
_entry.id   e27937fa15e1d256c23de532dfb8c8f1
#
_cell.length_a   1.000
_cell.length_b   1.000
_cell.length_c   1.000
_cell.angle_alpha   90.00
_cell.angle_beta   90.00
_cell.angle_gamma   90.00
#
_symmetry.space_group_name_H-M   'P 1'
#
loop_
_entity.id
_entity.type
_entity.pdbx_description
1 polymer ?
#
loop_
_entity_poly.entity_id
_entity_poly.type
_entity_poly.pdbx_seq_one_letter_code
_entity_poly.pdbx_strand_id
1 'polypeptide(L)'
;MAQARRVSAIIKYDNKDISADLMPYVKSISYRDVMSGQADDLQLKLEDRAGLWQSAWMPELGATLDVSLVTENWQDAGMLPQALRLGTFELDEITSTGYPSEAQLKAVSVPFNNTLRGEEHTRSWEKAELKTIANDIATAAELELFFDTDYNPIIERAEQTEQSDLSFLLALCGDYGLALKISSGQLIIFDEAMYEAAKAVITIVKPGTLYTAIGNVIYLPAMLGYSFTRKLRDVYAACHVKYQQGQNKALIEAKFTASGKTGKTLQVHEQVENAADAERLAKKRLREKNCDEVTGSLTLPGSFYLIAGVTVNMLGFGAYDGKYIITEAQHNIGGGYTTGINVRRCLDGY
;
A
#
# COMPACT_ATOMS: atom_id res chain seq x y z
N MET A 1 39.21 10.55 -0.57
CA MET A 1 38.73 9.45 0.29
C MET A 1 37.31 9.14 -0.10
N ALA A 2 36.96 7.87 -0.30
CA ALA A 2 35.59 7.49 -0.56
C ALA A 2 34.73 7.85 0.67
N GLN A 3 33.70 8.65 0.48
CA GLN A 3 32.79 8.99 1.56
C GLN A 3 31.90 7.75 1.86
N ALA A 4 31.69 7.45 3.14
CA ALA A 4 30.90 6.30 3.55
C ALA A 4 29.43 6.51 3.21
N ARG A 5 28.75 5.42 2.82
CA ARG A 5 27.30 5.39 2.70
C ARG A 5 26.69 5.58 4.08
N ARG A 6 25.71 6.45 4.18
CA ARG A 6 24.97 6.71 5.43
C ARG A 6 23.48 6.70 5.18
N VAL A 7 22.76 6.27 6.19
CA VAL A 7 21.31 6.43 6.29
C VAL A 7 20.97 6.94 7.68
N SER A 8 20.08 7.89 7.75
CA SER A 8 19.59 8.50 8.99
C SER A 8 18.08 8.77 8.84
N ALA A 9 17.47 9.16 9.94
CA ALA A 9 16.07 9.61 9.93
C ALA A 9 15.96 11.01 10.52
N ILE A 10 15.07 11.80 9.96
CA ILE A 10 14.58 13.04 10.55
C ILE A 10 13.24 12.68 11.19
N ILE A 11 13.13 12.91 12.49
CA ILE A 11 11.95 12.55 13.28
C ILE A 11 11.48 13.79 14.04
N LYS A 12 10.24 14.19 13.79
CA LYS A 12 9.60 15.24 14.56
C LYS A 12 8.50 14.63 15.43
N TYR A 13 8.50 14.98 16.69
CA TYR A 13 7.50 14.63 17.68
C TYR A 13 6.65 15.88 17.97
N ASP A 14 5.34 15.83 17.70
CA ASP A 14 4.44 16.96 17.80
C ASP A 14 5.02 18.25 17.18
N ASN A 15 5.50 18.15 15.94
CA ASN A 15 6.16 19.20 15.16
C ASN A 15 7.53 19.67 15.68
N LYS A 16 8.06 19.11 16.78
CA LYS A 16 9.40 19.40 17.28
C LYS A 16 10.42 18.40 16.75
N ASP A 17 11.46 18.88 16.11
CA ASP A 17 12.57 18.02 15.66
C ASP A 17 13.33 17.47 16.87
N ILE A 18 13.32 16.14 17.01
CA ILE A 18 14.02 15.39 18.06
C ILE A 18 15.10 14.48 17.49
N SER A 19 15.42 14.61 16.21
CA SER A 19 16.32 13.70 15.48
C SER A 19 17.69 13.57 16.15
N ALA A 20 18.30 14.70 16.53
CA ALA A 20 19.62 14.72 17.15
C ALA A 20 19.66 14.04 18.53
N ASP A 21 18.59 14.19 19.30
CA ASP A 21 18.47 13.61 20.64
C ASP A 21 18.12 12.12 20.59
N LEU A 22 17.32 11.71 19.59
CA LEU A 22 16.80 10.35 19.45
C LEU A 22 17.80 9.39 18.77
N MET A 23 18.46 9.83 17.69
CA MET A 23 19.30 8.97 16.85
C MET A 23 20.39 8.18 17.59
N PRO A 24 21.05 8.71 18.66
CA PRO A 24 22.02 7.94 19.44
C PRO A 24 21.46 6.67 20.09
N TYR A 25 20.16 6.62 20.33
CA TYR A 25 19.47 5.49 20.96
C TYR A 25 18.81 4.55 19.94
N VAL A 26 18.67 4.97 18.68
CA VAL A 26 18.00 4.17 17.66
C VAL A 26 18.82 2.93 17.30
N LYS A 27 18.26 1.76 17.55
CA LYS A 27 18.80 0.46 17.12
C LYS A 27 18.31 0.07 15.74
N SER A 28 17.03 0.28 15.47
CA SER A 28 16.46 0.04 14.16
C SER A 28 15.20 0.88 13.93
N ILE A 29 14.96 1.17 12.65
CA ILE A 29 13.74 1.76 12.12
C ILE A 29 13.19 0.80 11.11
N SER A 30 11.91 0.46 11.20
CA SER A 30 11.19 -0.31 10.22
C SER A 30 9.95 0.46 9.78
N TYR A 31 9.84 0.71 8.49
CA TYR A 31 8.67 1.36 7.88
C TYR A 31 8.05 0.43 6.87
N ARG A 32 6.77 0.17 7.01
CA ARG A 32 5.95 -0.65 6.12
C ARG A 32 4.96 0.24 5.38
N ASP A 33 5.13 0.31 4.07
CA ASP A 33 4.28 1.03 3.12
C ASP A 33 3.40 0.02 2.39
N VAL A 34 2.08 0.17 2.47
CA VAL A 34 1.10 -0.74 1.85
C VAL A 34 0.33 0.00 0.78
N MET A 35 0.12 -0.63 -0.36
CA MET A 35 -0.56 0.00 -1.50
C MET A 35 -2.02 0.33 -1.17
N SER A 36 -2.75 -0.59 -0.53
CA SER A 36 -4.17 -0.41 -0.20
C SER A 36 -4.64 -1.35 0.90
N GLY A 37 -5.78 -1.03 1.51
CA GLY A 37 -6.52 -1.90 2.42
C GLY A 37 -5.97 -2.01 3.84
N GLN A 38 -4.80 -1.47 4.12
CA GLN A 38 -4.16 -1.45 5.44
C GLN A 38 -3.50 -0.10 5.68
N ALA A 39 -3.26 0.24 6.95
CA ALA A 39 -2.47 1.40 7.32
C ALA A 39 -0.98 1.15 7.10
N ASP A 40 -0.25 2.19 6.77
CA ASP A 40 1.21 2.17 6.86
C ASP A 40 1.62 2.14 8.34
N ASP A 41 2.68 1.43 8.66
CA ASP A 41 3.20 1.35 10.02
C ASP A 41 4.69 1.70 10.11
N LEU A 42 5.05 2.32 11.24
CA LEU A 42 6.40 2.70 11.59
C LEU A 42 6.76 2.09 12.94
N GLN A 43 7.92 1.46 13.02
CA GLN A 43 8.44 0.91 14.25
C GLN A 43 9.84 1.48 14.52
N LEU A 44 10.04 2.02 15.70
CA LEU A 44 11.31 2.49 16.22
C LEU A 44 11.75 1.60 17.36
N LYS A 45 12.92 1.00 17.27
CA LYS A 45 13.53 0.23 18.35
C LYS A 45 14.68 1.02 18.95
N LEU A 46 14.63 1.30 20.24
CA LEU A 46 15.51 2.18 20.97
C LEU A 46 16.25 1.42 22.08
N GLU A 47 17.48 1.81 22.32
CA GLU A 47 18.22 1.38 23.51
C GLU A 47 17.70 2.11 24.74
N ASP A 48 17.49 1.41 25.86
CA ASP A 48 16.97 1.97 27.12
C ASP A 48 17.79 1.55 28.36
N ARG A 49 19.09 1.45 28.28
CA ARG A 49 19.93 1.09 29.44
C ARG A 49 19.77 2.05 30.62
N ALA A 50 19.54 3.32 30.34
CA ALA A 50 19.33 4.36 31.36
C ALA A 50 17.91 4.43 31.88
N GLY A 51 16.95 3.65 31.34
CA GLY A 51 15.54 3.69 31.74
C GLY A 51 14.82 4.99 31.40
N LEU A 52 15.31 5.73 30.41
CA LEU A 52 14.78 7.03 30.00
C LEU A 52 13.37 6.89 29.39
N TRP A 53 13.18 5.89 28.53
CA TRP A 53 11.93 5.62 27.82
C TRP A 53 10.84 5.03 28.71
N GLN A 54 11.17 4.61 29.91
CA GLN A 54 10.25 4.14 30.95
C GLN A 54 9.99 5.23 32.01
N SER A 55 10.59 6.40 31.86
CA SER A 55 10.53 7.48 32.87
C SER A 55 10.42 8.86 32.24
N ALA A 56 11.49 9.64 32.26
CA ALA A 56 11.46 11.06 31.87
C ALA A 56 11.19 11.30 30.37
N TRP A 57 11.48 10.33 29.51
CA TRP A 57 11.31 10.44 28.06
C TRP A 57 10.22 9.50 27.53
N MET A 58 9.38 8.98 28.42
CA MET A 58 8.25 8.16 27.97
C MET A 58 7.31 9.00 27.13
N PRO A 59 7.12 8.66 25.83
CA PRO A 59 6.25 9.45 24.98
C PRO A 59 4.77 9.22 25.31
N GLU A 60 3.92 10.15 24.93
CA GLU A 60 2.48 10.02 25.09
C GLU A 60 1.88 9.22 23.93
N LEU A 61 0.96 8.30 24.23
CA LEU A 61 0.16 7.64 23.19
C LEU A 61 -0.74 8.67 22.49
N GLY A 62 -0.88 8.54 21.17
CA GLY A 62 -1.58 9.52 20.35
C GLY A 62 -0.71 10.69 19.89
N ALA A 63 0.54 10.80 20.36
CA ALA A 63 1.48 11.82 19.86
C ALA A 63 1.80 11.60 18.38
N THR A 64 2.04 12.70 17.68
CA THR A 64 2.30 12.70 16.23
C THR A 64 3.79 12.56 15.92
N LEU A 65 4.14 11.65 15.04
CA LEU A 65 5.48 11.46 14.48
C LEU A 65 5.49 11.80 12.98
N ASP A 66 6.19 12.86 12.56
CA ASP A 66 6.52 13.11 11.14
C ASP A 66 7.93 12.59 10.86
N VAL A 67 8.06 11.66 9.93
CA VAL A 67 9.30 10.94 9.72
C VAL A 67 9.74 10.98 8.26
N SER A 68 11.04 11.22 8.07
CA SER A 68 11.70 11.13 6.76
C SER A 68 12.99 10.35 6.89
N LEU A 69 13.29 9.49 5.92
CA LEU A 69 14.59 8.84 5.79
C LEU A 69 15.50 9.69 4.92
N VAL A 70 16.77 9.78 5.28
CA VAL A 70 17.79 10.51 4.52
C VAL A 70 18.96 9.57 4.23
N THR A 71 19.36 9.53 2.95
CA THR A 71 20.56 8.78 2.53
C THR A 71 21.63 9.73 2.01
N GLU A 72 22.88 9.44 2.33
CA GLU A 72 24.07 10.17 1.84
C GLU A 72 25.02 9.19 1.15
N ASN A 73 25.55 9.57 0.00
CA ASN A 73 26.48 8.75 -0.80
C ASN A 73 25.97 7.31 -1.07
N TRP A 74 24.64 7.12 -1.15
CA TRP A 74 24.04 5.80 -1.07
C TRP A 74 24.22 4.99 -2.37
N GLN A 75 23.88 5.56 -3.52
CA GLN A 75 24.06 4.91 -4.82
C GLN A 75 25.46 5.17 -5.36
N ASP A 76 25.89 6.43 -5.37
CA ASP A 76 27.18 6.86 -5.85
C ASP A 76 27.91 7.73 -4.81
N ALA A 77 29.24 7.64 -4.78
CA ALA A 77 30.08 8.47 -3.92
C ALA A 77 29.98 9.95 -4.36
N GLY A 78 29.68 10.83 -3.43
CA GLY A 78 29.50 12.27 -3.68
C GLY A 78 28.11 12.66 -4.17
N MET A 79 27.15 11.74 -4.21
CA MET A 79 25.74 12.04 -4.47
C MET A 79 25.18 12.94 -3.36
N LEU A 80 24.40 13.94 -3.75
CA LEU A 80 23.69 14.80 -2.81
C LEU A 80 22.75 13.96 -1.92
N PRO A 81 22.52 14.37 -0.66
CA PRO A 81 21.56 13.72 0.21
C PRO A 81 20.21 13.60 -0.47
N GLN A 82 19.61 12.42 -0.38
CA GLN A 82 18.24 12.16 -0.83
C GLN A 82 17.37 11.91 0.38
N ALA A 83 16.11 12.38 0.33
CA ALA A 83 15.14 12.18 1.38
C ALA A 83 13.90 11.45 0.83
N LEU A 84 13.43 10.47 1.59
CA LEU A 84 12.12 9.84 1.42
C LEU A 84 11.25 10.26 2.61
N ARG A 85 10.21 11.04 2.35
CA ARG A 85 9.21 11.34 3.35
C ARG A 85 8.32 10.12 3.56
N LEU A 86 8.30 9.57 4.77
CA LEU A 86 7.46 8.42 5.11
C LEU A 86 6.03 8.87 5.45
N GLY A 87 5.88 10.08 5.95
CA GLY A 87 4.60 10.66 6.31
C GLY A 87 4.44 10.94 7.80
N THR A 88 3.19 11.13 8.20
CA THR A 88 2.80 11.42 9.57
C THR A 88 2.13 10.18 10.16
N PHE A 89 2.54 9.83 11.37
CA PHE A 89 2.06 8.66 12.11
C PHE A 89 1.61 9.08 13.50
N GLU A 90 0.65 8.35 14.05
CA GLU A 90 0.22 8.48 15.44
C GLU A 90 0.80 7.32 16.26
N LEU A 91 1.37 7.60 17.41
CA LEU A 91 1.95 6.62 18.32
C LEU A 91 0.86 5.77 18.95
N ASP A 92 0.83 4.50 18.60
CA ASP A 92 -0.23 3.54 18.95
C ASP A 92 0.17 2.61 20.11
N GLU A 93 1.46 2.19 20.17
CA GLU A 93 1.92 1.22 21.16
C GLU A 93 3.36 1.53 21.60
N ILE A 94 3.61 1.38 22.90
CA ILE A 94 4.94 1.46 23.51
C ILE A 94 5.19 0.16 24.25
N THR A 95 6.24 -0.56 23.87
CA THR A 95 6.65 -1.79 24.54
C THR A 95 8.03 -1.64 25.12
N SER A 96 8.21 -1.95 26.42
CA SER A 96 9.51 -2.02 27.08
C SER A 96 9.89 -3.47 27.32
N THR A 97 11.12 -3.84 26.96
CA THR A 97 11.68 -5.19 27.14
C THR A 97 13.02 -5.15 27.86
N GLY A 98 13.44 -6.20 28.47
CA GLY A 98 14.74 -6.38 29.14
C GLY A 98 15.12 -7.86 29.18
N TYR A 99 16.35 -8.32 29.34
CA TYR A 99 17.63 -7.60 29.25
C TYR A 99 18.36 -7.97 27.96
N PRO A 100 19.02 -7.09 27.19
CA PRO A 100 19.24 -5.67 27.50
C PRO A 100 17.97 -4.85 27.37
N SER A 101 17.87 -3.73 28.14
CA SER A 101 16.68 -2.88 28.14
C SER A 101 16.52 -2.16 26.82
N GLU A 102 15.35 -2.27 26.24
CA GLU A 102 14.96 -1.69 24.94
C GLU A 102 13.54 -1.15 25.03
N ALA A 103 13.26 -0.06 24.33
CA ALA A 103 11.91 0.43 24.07
C ALA A 103 11.57 0.26 22.59
N GLN A 104 10.37 -0.20 22.31
CA GLN A 104 9.82 -0.26 20.95
C GLN A 104 8.61 0.64 20.88
N LEU A 105 8.64 1.58 19.94
CA LEU A 105 7.53 2.47 19.62
C LEU A 105 6.92 2.00 18.31
N LYS A 106 5.60 1.80 18.28
CA LYS A 106 4.85 1.54 17.06
C LYS A 106 3.92 2.70 16.81
N ALA A 107 3.90 3.18 15.57
CA ALA A 107 3.06 4.25 15.12
C ALA A 107 2.40 3.88 13.78
N VAL A 108 1.18 4.35 13.56
CA VAL A 108 0.36 4.02 12.39
C VAL A 108 -0.09 5.28 11.66
N SER A 109 -0.26 5.17 10.34
CA SER A 109 -0.67 6.31 9.50
C SER A 109 -2.15 6.70 9.65
N VAL A 110 -2.96 5.86 10.29
CA VAL A 110 -4.39 6.12 10.54
C VAL A 110 -4.58 6.58 11.97
N PRO A 111 -5.00 7.82 12.21
CA PRO A 111 -5.24 8.35 13.55
C PRO A 111 -6.28 7.52 14.31
N PHE A 112 -6.01 7.24 15.59
CA PHE A 112 -6.94 6.52 16.47
C PHE A 112 -8.02 7.45 17.04
N ASN A 113 -7.66 8.72 17.29
CA ASN A 113 -8.53 9.71 17.95
C ASN A 113 -9.61 10.29 17.04
N ASN A 114 -9.78 9.78 15.81
CA ASN A 114 -10.84 10.21 14.93
C ASN A 114 -11.89 9.11 14.70
N THR A 115 -12.97 9.47 14.05
CA THR A 115 -14.12 8.61 13.79
C THR A 115 -13.83 7.39 12.91
N LEU A 116 -12.66 7.34 12.25
CA LEU A 116 -12.35 6.30 11.24
C LEU A 116 -12.22 4.90 11.82
N ARG A 117 -11.61 4.74 13.00
CA ARG A 117 -11.32 3.42 13.60
C ARG A 117 -11.98 3.18 14.93
N GLY A 118 -12.20 4.26 15.72
CA GLY A 118 -12.58 4.15 17.13
C GLY A 118 -14.08 4.11 17.38
N GLU A 119 -14.89 4.56 16.42
CA GLU A 119 -16.33 4.71 16.60
C GLU A 119 -17.11 3.97 15.50
N GLU A 120 -18.20 3.33 15.90
CA GLU A 120 -19.16 2.72 14.97
C GLU A 120 -20.30 3.71 14.69
N HIS A 121 -20.65 3.85 13.43
CA HIS A 121 -21.71 4.76 13.02
C HIS A 121 -22.86 4.02 12.33
N THR A 122 -24.06 4.58 12.46
CA THR A 122 -25.25 4.16 11.69
C THR A 122 -25.78 5.37 10.97
N ARG A 123 -25.61 5.40 9.64
CA ARG A 123 -26.07 6.48 8.76
C ARG A 123 -26.28 5.95 7.34
N SER A 124 -26.98 6.72 6.52
CA SER A 124 -27.24 6.35 5.13
C SER A 124 -27.11 7.55 4.20
N TRP A 125 -26.72 7.25 2.98
CA TRP A 125 -26.71 8.19 1.86
C TRP A 125 -27.63 7.67 0.77
N GLU A 126 -28.43 8.57 0.18
CA GLU A 126 -29.34 8.27 -0.92
C GLU A 126 -28.94 9.11 -2.14
N LYS A 127 -28.84 8.46 -3.31
CA LYS A 127 -28.48 9.07 -4.60
C LYS A 127 -27.23 9.96 -4.51
N ALA A 128 -26.22 9.48 -3.80
CA ALA A 128 -24.96 10.20 -3.57
C ALA A 128 -23.83 9.63 -4.43
N GLU A 129 -22.97 10.50 -4.91
CA GLU A 129 -21.73 10.09 -5.56
C GLU A 129 -20.77 9.49 -4.52
N LEU A 130 -19.98 8.47 -4.91
CA LEU A 130 -18.96 7.87 -4.04
C LEU A 130 -17.99 8.92 -3.47
N LYS A 131 -17.56 9.86 -4.30
CA LYS A 131 -16.69 10.98 -3.89
C LYS A 131 -17.32 11.83 -2.79
N THR A 132 -18.63 12.09 -2.84
CA THR A 132 -19.35 12.85 -1.82
C THR A 132 -19.36 12.08 -0.50
N ILE A 133 -19.68 10.79 -0.52
CA ILE A 133 -19.66 9.93 0.68
C ILE A 133 -18.28 9.91 1.30
N ALA A 134 -17.25 9.72 0.48
CA ALA A 134 -15.87 9.69 0.93
C ALA A 134 -15.41 11.04 1.50
N ASN A 135 -15.86 12.16 0.93
CA ASN A 135 -15.55 13.50 1.42
C ASN A 135 -16.21 13.81 2.76
N ASP A 136 -17.46 13.38 2.95
CA ASP A 136 -18.16 13.52 4.24
C ASP A 136 -17.40 12.80 5.34
N ILE A 137 -16.95 11.59 5.08
CA ILE A 137 -16.19 10.77 6.02
C ILE A 137 -14.78 11.36 6.25
N ALA A 138 -14.07 11.75 5.19
CA ALA A 138 -12.75 12.36 5.31
C ALA A 138 -12.80 13.65 6.14
N THR A 139 -13.81 14.50 5.90
CA THR A 139 -14.02 15.76 6.65
C THR A 139 -14.29 15.48 8.13
N ALA A 140 -15.14 14.49 8.45
CA ALA A 140 -15.42 14.09 9.83
C ALA A 140 -14.17 13.56 10.55
N ALA A 141 -13.25 12.96 9.80
CA ALA A 141 -12.00 12.40 10.29
C ALA A 141 -10.82 13.40 10.23
N GLU A 142 -11.07 14.68 9.90
CA GLU A 142 -10.03 15.70 9.72
C GLU A 142 -8.93 15.31 8.72
N LEU A 143 -9.30 14.54 7.67
CA LEU A 143 -8.43 14.15 6.58
C LEU A 143 -8.78 14.90 5.30
N GLU A 144 -7.77 15.11 4.44
CA GLU A 144 -7.97 15.61 3.10
C GLU A 144 -8.31 14.44 2.16
N LEU A 145 -9.40 14.55 1.38
CA LEU A 145 -9.73 13.56 0.35
C LEU A 145 -8.90 13.79 -0.92
N PHE A 146 -8.10 12.79 -1.30
CA PHE A 146 -7.48 12.70 -2.63
C PHE A 146 -8.17 11.60 -3.46
N PHE A 147 -8.98 12.02 -4.44
CA PHE A 147 -9.79 11.13 -5.29
C PHE A 147 -9.12 11.03 -6.67
N ASP A 148 -8.32 9.97 -6.86
CA ASP A 148 -7.47 9.76 -8.04
C ASP A 148 -8.07 8.72 -9.00
N THR A 149 -9.25 9.03 -9.51
CA THR A 149 -9.93 8.24 -10.53
C THR A 149 -11.00 9.09 -11.23
N ASP A 150 -11.21 8.84 -12.52
CA ASP A 150 -12.31 9.44 -13.28
C ASP A 150 -13.65 8.72 -13.00
N TYR A 151 -13.61 7.56 -12.36
CA TYR A 151 -14.80 6.78 -12.06
C TYR A 151 -15.41 7.19 -10.72
N ASN A 152 -16.54 7.91 -10.78
CA ASN A 152 -17.29 8.38 -9.63
C ASN A 152 -18.76 7.96 -9.74
N PRO A 153 -19.12 6.74 -9.29
CA PRO A 153 -20.49 6.22 -9.42
C PRO A 153 -21.46 6.95 -8.51
N ILE A 154 -22.71 7.11 -8.99
CA ILE A 154 -23.85 7.50 -8.17
C ILE A 154 -24.36 6.22 -7.51
N ILE A 155 -24.49 6.25 -6.19
CA ILE A 155 -24.95 5.14 -5.37
C ILE A 155 -26.38 5.43 -4.96
N GLU A 156 -27.34 4.59 -5.38
CA GLU A 156 -28.77 4.79 -5.07
C GLU A 156 -29.01 4.78 -3.57
N ARG A 157 -28.33 3.87 -2.85
CA ARG A 157 -28.39 3.81 -1.38
C ARG A 157 -27.13 3.15 -0.82
N ALA A 158 -26.44 3.84 0.07
CA ALA A 158 -25.34 3.31 0.84
C ALA A 158 -25.72 3.34 2.33
N GLU A 159 -25.61 2.22 3.01
CA GLU A 159 -25.96 2.07 4.42
C GLU A 159 -24.73 1.65 5.22
N GLN A 160 -24.35 2.46 6.18
CA GLN A 160 -23.38 2.12 7.22
C GLN A 160 -24.18 1.74 8.46
N THR A 161 -24.01 0.53 8.97
CA THR A 161 -24.74 0.02 10.13
C THR A 161 -23.77 -0.60 11.10
N GLU A 162 -23.63 0.01 12.28
CA GLU A 162 -22.80 -0.46 13.39
C GLU A 162 -21.38 -0.88 12.91
N GLN A 163 -20.73 -0.04 12.13
CA GLN A 163 -19.38 -0.26 11.63
C GLN A 163 -18.57 1.03 11.57
N SER A 164 -17.24 0.91 11.67
CA SER A 164 -16.35 2.06 11.56
C SER A 164 -16.34 2.64 10.15
N ASP A 165 -16.05 3.93 10.06
CA ASP A 165 -15.98 4.65 8.79
C ASP A 165 -14.98 4.04 7.82
N LEU A 166 -13.83 3.60 8.33
CA LEU A 166 -12.81 2.95 7.51
C LEU A 166 -13.30 1.61 6.94
N SER A 167 -13.94 0.78 7.77
CA SER A 167 -14.46 -0.52 7.32
C SER A 167 -15.55 -0.36 6.26
N PHE A 168 -16.44 0.62 6.47
CA PHE A 168 -17.49 0.97 5.51
C PHE A 168 -16.91 1.45 4.18
N LEU A 169 -15.97 2.41 4.20
CA LEU A 169 -15.36 2.91 2.96
C LEU A 169 -14.52 1.87 2.23
N LEU A 170 -13.80 1.00 2.95
CA LEU A 170 -13.06 -0.11 2.34
C LEU A 170 -13.99 -1.05 1.59
N ALA A 171 -15.12 -1.43 2.23
CA ALA A 171 -16.12 -2.29 1.59
C ALA A 171 -16.74 -1.58 0.38
N LEU A 172 -17.17 -0.33 0.55
CA LEU A 172 -17.82 0.46 -0.49
C LEU A 172 -16.88 0.68 -1.70
N CYS A 173 -15.64 1.12 -1.48
CA CYS A 173 -14.65 1.26 -2.56
C CYS A 173 -14.39 -0.09 -3.24
N GLY A 174 -14.23 -1.15 -2.43
CA GLY A 174 -14.09 -2.50 -2.91
C GLY A 174 -15.25 -2.93 -3.82
N ASP A 175 -16.49 -2.60 -3.50
CA ASP A 175 -17.68 -2.91 -4.33
C ASP A 175 -17.64 -2.22 -5.70
N TYR A 176 -17.01 -1.09 -5.80
CA TYR A 176 -16.84 -0.36 -7.08
C TYR A 176 -15.47 -0.60 -7.75
N GLY A 177 -14.64 -1.52 -7.21
CA GLY A 177 -13.34 -1.87 -7.77
C GLY A 177 -12.26 -0.82 -7.58
N LEU A 178 -12.43 0.04 -6.58
CA LEU A 178 -11.48 1.06 -6.20
C LEU A 178 -10.70 0.64 -4.95
N ALA A 179 -9.49 1.12 -4.85
CA ALA A 179 -8.64 0.93 -3.69
C ALA A 179 -8.66 2.16 -2.79
N LEU A 180 -8.44 1.95 -1.49
CA LEU A 180 -8.37 2.99 -0.49
C LEU A 180 -7.08 2.87 0.29
N LYS A 181 -6.39 3.98 0.49
CA LYS A 181 -5.20 4.13 1.34
C LYS A 181 -5.35 5.36 2.23
N ILE A 182 -4.79 5.29 3.44
CA ILE A 182 -4.64 6.46 4.31
C ILE A 182 -3.16 6.67 4.56
N SER A 183 -2.67 7.85 4.19
CA SER A 183 -1.27 8.21 4.35
C SER A 183 -1.11 9.72 4.45
N SER A 184 -0.22 10.18 5.34
CA SER A 184 0.15 11.60 5.49
C SER A 184 -1.04 12.55 5.69
N GLY A 185 -2.06 12.14 6.44
CA GLY A 185 -3.25 12.96 6.70
C GLY A 185 -4.23 13.02 5.52
N GLN A 186 -4.07 12.15 4.52
CA GLN A 186 -4.96 12.06 3.36
C GLN A 186 -5.68 10.72 3.30
N LEU A 187 -6.95 10.76 2.90
CA LEU A 187 -7.73 9.61 2.49
C LEU A 187 -7.67 9.56 0.96
N ILE A 188 -7.03 8.52 0.43
CA ILE A 188 -6.72 8.37 -0.99
C ILE A 188 -7.58 7.27 -1.57
N ILE A 189 -8.40 7.58 -2.58
CA ILE A 189 -9.19 6.59 -3.35
C ILE A 189 -8.71 6.60 -4.78
N PHE A 190 -8.37 5.42 -5.31
CA PHE A 190 -7.76 5.29 -6.64
C PHE A 190 -8.12 3.97 -7.33
N ASP A 191 -7.94 3.95 -8.66
CA ASP A 191 -8.07 2.73 -9.46
C ASP A 191 -6.70 2.06 -9.63
N GLU A 192 -6.51 0.88 -9.05
CA GLU A 192 -5.26 0.11 -9.18
C GLU A 192 -4.89 -0.21 -10.62
N ALA A 193 -5.87 -0.35 -11.53
CA ALA A 193 -5.60 -0.61 -12.94
C ALA A 193 -4.88 0.56 -13.64
N MET A 194 -5.18 1.80 -13.23
CA MET A 194 -4.47 2.98 -13.73
C MET A 194 -3.00 2.97 -13.30
N TYR A 195 -2.73 2.62 -12.05
CA TYR A 195 -1.36 2.49 -11.53
C TYR A 195 -0.60 1.36 -12.21
N GLU A 196 -1.26 0.22 -12.46
CA GLU A 196 -0.65 -0.88 -13.21
C GLU A 196 -0.37 -0.52 -14.68
N ALA A 197 -1.20 0.32 -15.30
CA ALA A 197 -0.97 0.80 -16.66
C ALA A 197 0.24 1.75 -16.75
N ALA A 198 0.58 2.44 -15.65
CA ALA A 198 1.71 3.38 -15.60
C ALA A 198 3.02 2.72 -16.02
N LYS A 199 3.92 3.49 -16.63
CA LYS A 199 5.23 3.01 -17.08
C LYS A 199 6.08 2.60 -15.87
N ALA A 200 6.74 1.44 -15.95
CA ALA A 200 7.65 1.00 -14.90
C ALA A 200 8.79 2.03 -14.69
N VAL A 201 8.99 2.42 -13.44
CA VAL A 201 10.00 3.41 -13.06
C VAL A 201 11.36 2.78 -12.82
N ILE A 202 11.40 1.49 -12.53
CA ILE A 202 12.61 0.72 -12.18
C ILE A 202 12.60 -0.60 -12.92
N THR A 203 13.82 -1.08 -13.27
CA THR A 203 14.06 -2.45 -13.68
C THR A 203 14.94 -3.15 -12.65
N ILE A 204 14.42 -4.21 -12.03
CA ILE A 204 15.13 -5.08 -11.11
C ILE A 204 15.73 -6.22 -11.93
N VAL A 205 17.07 -6.31 -11.90
CA VAL A 205 17.82 -7.27 -12.70
C VAL A 205 18.35 -8.39 -11.82
N LYS A 206 18.09 -9.64 -12.18
CA LYS A 206 18.66 -10.78 -11.48
C LYS A 206 20.19 -10.75 -11.59
N PRO A 207 20.94 -10.89 -10.47
CA PRO A 207 22.39 -10.90 -10.49
C PRO A 207 22.94 -11.94 -11.49
N GLY A 208 23.96 -11.54 -12.26
CA GLY A 208 24.55 -12.37 -13.33
C GLY A 208 23.83 -12.32 -14.68
N THR A 209 22.72 -11.62 -14.79
CA THR A 209 22.04 -11.40 -16.09
C THR A 209 22.78 -10.33 -16.89
N LEU A 210 23.09 -10.63 -18.15
CA LEU A 210 23.62 -9.64 -19.10
C LEU A 210 22.46 -8.74 -19.55
N TYR A 211 22.64 -7.43 -19.42
CA TYR A 211 21.66 -6.43 -19.89
C TYR A 211 22.40 -5.23 -20.47
N THR A 212 21.73 -4.56 -21.42
CA THR A 212 22.16 -3.27 -21.96
C THR A 212 21.30 -2.19 -21.37
N ALA A 213 21.90 -1.13 -20.82
CA ALA A 213 21.18 0.05 -20.36
C ALA A 213 20.47 0.72 -21.56
N ILE A 214 19.14 0.81 -21.49
CA ILE A 214 18.34 1.46 -22.54
C ILE A 214 17.61 2.66 -21.90
N GLY A 215 17.99 3.86 -22.31
CA GLY A 215 17.36 5.12 -21.87
C GLY A 215 17.60 5.44 -20.38
N ASN A 216 16.68 6.21 -19.80
CA ASN A 216 16.76 6.71 -18.40
C ASN A 216 16.13 5.74 -17.38
N VAL A 217 16.21 4.43 -17.60
CA VAL A 217 15.66 3.43 -16.69
C VAL A 217 16.64 3.18 -15.55
N ILE A 218 16.14 3.21 -14.32
CA ILE A 218 16.91 2.87 -13.12
C ILE A 218 17.04 1.36 -13.04
N TYR A 219 18.26 0.86 -12.93
CA TYR A 219 18.56 -0.56 -12.78
C TYR A 219 19.00 -0.86 -11.35
N LEU A 220 18.44 -1.90 -10.75
CA LEU A 220 18.86 -2.43 -9.46
C LEU A 220 19.43 -3.84 -9.65
N PRO A 221 20.76 -3.96 -9.88
CA PRO A 221 21.39 -5.27 -10.14
C PRO A 221 21.76 -6.03 -8.86
N ALA A 222 21.71 -5.37 -7.69
CA ALA A 222 22.00 -5.99 -6.42
C ALA A 222 20.73 -6.55 -5.78
N MET A 223 20.83 -7.74 -5.20
CA MET A 223 19.73 -8.45 -4.57
C MET A 223 20.24 -9.31 -3.43
N LEU A 224 19.49 -9.35 -2.33
CA LEU A 224 19.81 -10.19 -1.17
C LEU A 224 19.02 -11.49 -1.18
N GLY A 225 17.83 -11.47 -1.75
CA GLY A 225 16.99 -12.67 -1.89
C GLY A 225 15.75 -12.39 -2.73
N TYR A 226 15.16 -13.47 -3.26
CA TYR A 226 13.88 -13.40 -3.96
C TYR A 226 13.13 -14.72 -3.89
N SER A 227 11.82 -14.62 -4.02
CA SER A 227 10.91 -15.74 -4.20
C SER A 227 9.79 -15.33 -5.15
N PHE A 228 9.42 -16.21 -6.09
CA PHE A 228 8.24 -16.03 -6.92
C PHE A 228 7.32 -17.23 -6.78
N THR A 229 6.03 -16.98 -6.79
CA THR A 229 4.98 -18.01 -6.74
C THR A 229 4.04 -17.81 -7.91
N ARG A 230 3.71 -18.88 -8.62
CA ARG A 230 2.64 -18.93 -9.60
C ARG A 230 1.57 -19.90 -9.14
N LYS A 231 0.33 -19.43 -9.03
CA LYS A 231 -0.82 -20.23 -8.60
C LYS A 231 -1.70 -20.56 -9.81
N LEU A 232 -2.23 -21.78 -9.84
CA LEU A 232 -3.30 -22.19 -10.76
C LEU A 232 -4.66 -22.18 -10.09
N ARG A 233 -4.66 -22.34 -8.77
CA ARG A 233 -5.87 -22.30 -7.96
C ARG A 233 -6.43 -20.88 -7.95
N ASP A 234 -7.75 -20.78 -8.09
CA ASP A 234 -8.50 -19.52 -8.09
C ASP A 234 -8.17 -18.56 -9.25
N VAL A 235 -7.59 -19.09 -10.34
CA VAL A 235 -7.38 -18.37 -11.61
C VAL A 235 -8.46 -18.77 -12.60
N TYR A 236 -9.06 -17.76 -13.23
CA TYR A 236 -10.19 -17.93 -14.16
C TYR A 236 -9.90 -17.24 -15.51
N ALA A 237 -10.41 -17.83 -16.58
CA ALA A 237 -10.29 -17.25 -17.94
C ALA A 237 -11.39 -16.19 -18.19
N ALA A 238 -12.56 -16.37 -17.58
CA ALA A 238 -13.71 -15.49 -17.75
C ALA A 238 -14.48 -15.34 -16.45
N CYS A 239 -15.29 -14.29 -16.37
CA CYS A 239 -16.31 -14.12 -15.34
C CYS A 239 -17.66 -13.94 -16.03
N HIS A 240 -18.69 -14.59 -15.51
CA HIS A 240 -20.05 -14.48 -15.96
C HIS A 240 -20.93 -14.02 -14.81
N VAL A 241 -21.46 -12.82 -14.92
CA VAL A 241 -22.43 -12.23 -13.98
C VAL A 241 -23.83 -12.51 -14.47
N LYS A 242 -24.72 -12.98 -13.59
CA LYS A 242 -26.13 -13.21 -13.84
C LYS A 242 -26.94 -12.71 -12.68
N TYR A 243 -27.90 -11.84 -12.95
CA TYR A 243 -28.83 -11.32 -11.95
C TYR A 243 -30.24 -11.20 -12.49
N GLN A 244 -31.24 -11.65 -11.72
CA GLN A 244 -32.63 -11.49 -12.03
C GLN A 244 -33.39 -10.92 -10.82
N GLN A 245 -33.93 -9.73 -10.97
CA GLN A 245 -34.65 -9.05 -9.90
C GLN A 245 -36.14 -9.54 -9.90
N GLY A 246 -36.37 -10.71 -9.28
CA GLY A 246 -37.70 -11.33 -9.20
C GLY A 246 -38.11 -12.13 -10.45
N GLN A 247 -39.14 -12.96 -10.33
CA GLN A 247 -39.55 -13.96 -11.36
C GLN A 247 -40.01 -13.35 -12.68
N ASN A 248 -40.50 -12.10 -12.69
CA ASN A 248 -41.11 -11.46 -13.86
C ASN A 248 -40.22 -10.37 -14.49
N LYS A 249 -38.99 -10.17 -14.05
CA LYS A 249 -38.06 -9.20 -14.65
C LYS A 249 -37.04 -9.89 -15.57
N ALA A 250 -36.58 -9.13 -16.56
CA ALA A 250 -35.58 -9.63 -17.50
C ALA A 250 -34.31 -10.05 -16.77
N LEU A 251 -33.67 -11.14 -17.22
CA LEU A 251 -32.37 -11.54 -16.79
C LEU A 251 -31.32 -10.52 -17.26
N ILE A 252 -30.54 -9.97 -16.35
CA ILE A 252 -29.37 -9.15 -16.65
C ILE A 252 -28.16 -10.07 -16.61
N GLU A 253 -27.45 -10.18 -17.72
CA GLU A 253 -26.22 -10.98 -17.75
C GLU A 253 -25.15 -10.31 -18.59
N ALA A 254 -23.88 -10.52 -18.20
CA ALA A 254 -22.71 -10.15 -18.97
C ALA A 254 -21.58 -11.13 -18.72
N LYS A 255 -20.75 -11.31 -19.73
CA LYS A 255 -19.56 -12.15 -19.64
C LYS A 255 -18.33 -11.37 -20.08
N PHE A 256 -17.33 -11.29 -19.21
CA PHE A 256 -16.02 -10.75 -19.54
C PHE A 256 -15.01 -11.89 -19.63
N THR A 257 -14.14 -11.89 -20.65
CA THR A 257 -13.09 -12.90 -20.87
C THR A 257 -11.75 -12.19 -20.95
N ALA A 258 -10.80 -12.59 -20.10
CA ALA A 258 -9.44 -12.05 -20.13
C ALA A 258 -8.70 -12.48 -21.39
N SER A 259 -7.99 -11.53 -22.02
CA SER A 259 -7.24 -11.79 -23.25
C SER A 259 -6.17 -12.86 -23.04
N GLY A 260 -6.08 -13.81 -23.98
CA GLY A 260 -5.06 -14.86 -23.98
C GLY A 260 -5.19 -15.92 -22.88
N LYS A 261 -6.26 -15.90 -22.07
CA LYS A 261 -6.51 -16.92 -21.03
C LYS A 261 -7.51 -17.96 -21.48
N THR A 262 -7.22 -19.21 -21.11
CA THR A 262 -8.12 -20.36 -21.29
C THR A 262 -8.34 -21.03 -19.95
N GLY A 263 -9.55 -21.56 -19.68
CA GLY A 263 -9.83 -22.26 -18.43
C GLY A 263 -11.22 -22.03 -17.87
N LYS A 264 -11.34 -22.02 -16.56
CA LYS A 264 -12.61 -21.92 -15.82
C LYS A 264 -13.27 -20.56 -15.98
N THR A 265 -14.61 -20.56 -15.93
CA THR A 265 -15.42 -19.33 -15.84
C THR A 265 -15.90 -19.16 -14.39
N LEU A 266 -15.64 -18.00 -13.80
CA LEU A 266 -16.20 -17.59 -12.52
C LEU A 266 -17.69 -17.25 -12.70
N GLN A 267 -18.55 -17.80 -11.86
CA GLN A 267 -19.97 -17.47 -11.84
C GLN A 267 -20.23 -16.52 -10.68
N VAL A 268 -20.90 -15.39 -10.96
CA VAL A 268 -21.22 -14.34 -9.99
C VAL A 268 -22.73 -14.05 -10.07
N HIS A 269 -23.38 -14.02 -8.92
CA HIS A 269 -24.82 -13.78 -8.78
C HIS A 269 -25.04 -12.59 -7.82
N GLU A 270 -24.51 -11.44 -8.18
CA GLU A 270 -24.65 -10.21 -7.42
C GLU A 270 -25.64 -9.27 -8.10
N GLN A 271 -26.26 -8.39 -7.31
CA GLN A 271 -27.20 -7.42 -7.82
C GLN A 271 -26.51 -6.42 -8.76
N VAL A 272 -27.14 -6.22 -9.92
CA VAL A 272 -26.72 -5.23 -10.91
C VAL A 272 -27.96 -4.54 -11.50
N GLU A 273 -27.81 -3.31 -11.93
CA GLU A 273 -28.94 -2.52 -12.43
C GLU A 273 -29.14 -2.69 -13.93
N ASN A 274 -28.06 -2.87 -14.67
CA ASN A 274 -28.07 -2.96 -16.13
C ASN A 274 -26.90 -3.81 -16.64
N ALA A 275 -26.88 -4.05 -17.96
CA ALA A 275 -25.84 -4.87 -18.60
C ALA A 275 -24.44 -4.26 -18.51
N ALA A 276 -24.30 -2.93 -18.50
CA ALA A 276 -23.00 -2.27 -18.39
C ALA A 276 -22.41 -2.45 -16.99
N ASP A 277 -23.25 -2.40 -15.95
CA ASP A 277 -22.82 -2.69 -14.57
C ASP A 277 -22.45 -4.16 -14.40
N ALA A 278 -23.21 -5.08 -15.04
CA ALA A 278 -22.88 -6.50 -15.05
C ALA A 278 -21.52 -6.78 -15.71
N GLU A 279 -21.19 -6.10 -16.82
CA GLU A 279 -19.90 -6.22 -17.49
C GLU A 279 -18.76 -5.68 -16.62
N ARG A 280 -18.95 -4.51 -16.00
CA ARG A 280 -17.99 -3.92 -15.07
C ARG A 280 -17.74 -4.83 -13.87
N LEU A 281 -18.80 -5.36 -13.27
CA LEU A 281 -18.72 -6.31 -12.16
C LEU A 281 -17.97 -7.58 -12.58
N ALA A 282 -18.27 -8.12 -13.78
CA ALA A 282 -17.57 -9.30 -14.29
C ALA A 282 -16.08 -9.06 -14.45
N LYS A 283 -15.70 -7.91 -15.00
CA LYS A 283 -14.31 -7.47 -15.16
C LYS A 283 -13.62 -7.35 -13.80
N LYS A 284 -14.22 -6.65 -12.85
CA LYS A 284 -13.73 -6.47 -11.49
C LYS A 284 -13.51 -7.80 -10.78
N ARG A 285 -14.53 -8.66 -10.71
CA ARG A 285 -14.46 -9.95 -10.00
C ARG A 285 -13.41 -10.88 -10.61
N LEU A 286 -13.26 -10.85 -11.93
CA LEU A 286 -12.21 -11.61 -12.60
C LEU A 286 -10.81 -11.08 -12.25
N ARG A 287 -10.65 -9.75 -12.22
CA ARG A 287 -9.42 -9.11 -11.82
C ARG A 287 -9.02 -9.45 -10.38
N GLU A 288 -9.95 -9.31 -9.42
CA GLU A 288 -9.75 -9.66 -8.01
C GLU A 288 -9.27 -11.11 -7.82
N LYS A 289 -9.83 -12.05 -8.58
CA LYS A 289 -9.40 -13.45 -8.52
C LYS A 289 -8.05 -13.71 -9.15
N ASN A 290 -7.71 -12.99 -10.22
CA ASN A 290 -6.51 -13.25 -11.00
C ASN A 290 -5.29 -12.40 -10.56
N CYS A 291 -5.48 -11.38 -9.72
CA CYS A 291 -4.38 -10.50 -9.31
C CYS A 291 -3.24 -11.25 -8.61
N ASP A 292 -3.55 -12.33 -7.89
CA ASP A 292 -2.57 -13.16 -7.18
C ASP A 292 -2.06 -14.38 -7.95
N GLU A 293 -2.30 -14.46 -9.28
CA GLU A 293 -1.79 -15.57 -10.10
C GLU A 293 -0.27 -15.66 -10.01
N VAL A 294 0.41 -14.52 -10.12
CA VAL A 294 1.87 -14.45 -10.02
C VAL A 294 2.27 -13.38 -9.03
N THR A 295 2.85 -13.81 -7.94
CA THR A 295 3.34 -12.93 -6.87
C THR A 295 4.82 -13.17 -6.62
N GLY A 296 5.49 -12.20 -6.02
CA GLY A 296 6.90 -12.32 -5.65
C GLY A 296 7.21 -11.54 -4.38
N SER A 297 8.28 -11.96 -3.72
CA SER A 297 8.89 -11.25 -2.61
C SER A 297 10.38 -11.11 -2.88
N LEU A 298 10.91 -9.90 -2.75
CA LEU A 298 12.31 -9.61 -2.99
C LEU A 298 12.88 -8.80 -1.84
N THR A 299 14.15 -9.04 -1.50
CA THR A 299 14.91 -8.22 -0.57
C THR A 299 16.11 -7.63 -1.30
N LEU A 300 16.20 -6.30 -1.28
CA LEU A 300 17.20 -5.53 -1.99
C LEU A 300 17.95 -4.61 -1.02
N PRO A 301 19.15 -4.15 -1.38
CA PRO A 301 19.74 -2.97 -0.72
C PRO A 301 18.73 -1.82 -0.74
N GLY A 302 18.72 -1.02 0.31
CA GLY A 302 17.75 0.05 0.49
C GLY A 302 17.66 0.99 -0.72
N SER A 303 16.44 1.32 -1.11
CA SER A 303 16.18 2.18 -2.27
C SER A 303 14.89 2.96 -2.08
N PHE A 304 14.96 4.28 -2.24
CA PHE A 304 13.81 5.18 -2.15
C PHE A 304 12.85 5.11 -3.35
N TYR A 305 13.25 4.38 -4.39
CA TYR A 305 12.38 4.13 -5.54
C TYR A 305 11.41 2.96 -5.33
N LEU A 306 11.62 2.16 -4.28
CA LEU A 306 10.81 0.99 -3.97
C LEU A 306 9.74 1.36 -2.94
N ILE A 307 8.65 1.92 -3.40
CA ILE A 307 7.48 2.28 -2.60
C ILE A 307 6.23 1.56 -3.13
N ALA A 308 5.23 1.38 -2.29
CA ALA A 308 3.99 0.73 -2.68
C ALA A 308 3.23 1.52 -3.76
N GLY A 309 2.56 0.82 -4.68
CA GLY A 309 1.86 1.40 -5.82
C GLY A 309 2.75 1.71 -7.04
N VAL A 310 4.06 1.61 -6.91
CA VAL A 310 4.99 1.82 -8.04
C VAL A 310 5.10 0.55 -8.88
N THR A 311 5.18 0.71 -10.21
CA THR A 311 5.42 -0.41 -11.12
C THR A 311 6.91 -0.59 -11.41
N VAL A 312 7.32 -1.86 -11.47
CA VAL A 312 8.70 -2.28 -11.72
C VAL A 312 8.75 -3.35 -12.81
N ASN A 313 9.84 -3.41 -13.56
CA ASN A 313 10.11 -4.52 -14.46
C ASN A 313 11.05 -5.53 -13.79
N MET A 314 10.78 -6.82 -13.97
CA MET A 314 11.67 -7.92 -13.60
C MET A 314 12.40 -8.42 -14.83
N LEU A 315 13.72 -8.56 -14.75
CA LEU A 315 14.57 -9.01 -15.87
C LEU A 315 15.54 -10.09 -15.42
N GLY A 316 15.60 -11.18 -16.18
CA GLY A 316 16.51 -12.31 -15.96
C GLY A 316 15.96 -13.38 -15.03
N PHE A 317 14.67 -13.35 -14.73
CA PHE A 317 13.96 -14.35 -13.92
C PHE A 317 13.23 -15.39 -14.78
N GLY A 318 13.44 -15.37 -16.11
CA GLY A 318 12.83 -16.32 -17.05
C GLY A 318 11.31 -16.15 -17.14
N ALA A 319 10.54 -17.19 -16.80
CA ALA A 319 9.07 -17.13 -16.87
C ALA A 319 8.45 -16.07 -15.95
N TYR A 320 9.21 -15.54 -15.01
CA TYR A 320 8.79 -14.46 -14.11
C TYR A 320 9.23 -13.07 -14.60
N ASP A 321 9.89 -12.96 -15.75
CA ASP A 321 10.15 -11.65 -16.37
C ASP A 321 8.85 -10.94 -16.69
N GLY A 322 8.86 -9.61 -16.64
CA GLY A 322 7.70 -8.77 -16.94
C GLY A 322 7.47 -7.66 -15.94
N LYS A 323 6.33 -7.01 -16.08
CA LYS A 323 5.92 -5.86 -15.29
C LYS A 323 5.13 -6.27 -14.05
N TYR A 324 5.49 -5.69 -12.92
CA TYR A 324 4.87 -5.93 -11.62
C TYR A 324 4.53 -4.61 -10.96
N ILE A 325 3.55 -4.63 -10.07
CA ILE A 325 3.26 -3.53 -9.15
C ILE A 325 3.70 -3.94 -7.73
N ILE A 326 4.28 -3.01 -7.00
CA ILE A 326 4.67 -3.20 -5.61
C ILE A 326 3.41 -3.06 -4.75
N THR A 327 2.99 -4.13 -4.09
CA THR A 327 1.85 -4.15 -3.19
C THR A 327 2.21 -3.75 -1.76
N GLU A 328 3.48 -3.99 -1.38
CA GLU A 328 4.02 -3.64 -0.08
C GLU A 328 5.52 -3.38 -0.21
N ALA A 329 6.02 -2.35 0.47
CA ALA A 329 7.43 -2.07 0.61
C ALA A 329 7.78 -1.92 2.09
N GLN A 330 8.84 -2.61 2.54
CA GLN A 330 9.32 -2.53 3.91
C GLN A 330 10.75 -2.04 3.93
N HIS A 331 10.97 -0.85 4.49
CA HIS A 331 12.27 -0.22 4.65
C HIS A 331 12.81 -0.51 6.04
N ASN A 332 13.94 -1.22 6.12
CA ASN A 332 14.56 -1.60 7.38
C ASN A 332 15.94 -0.97 7.50
N ILE A 333 16.13 -0.19 8.57
CA ILE A 333 17.37 0.46 8.93
C ILE A 333 17.81 -0.10 10.29
N GLY A 334 19.03 -0.62 10.37
CA GLY A 334 19.58 -1.23 11.57
C GLY A 334 20.73 -2.17 11.16
N GLY A 335 21.99 -1.76 11.37
CA GLY A 335 23.16 -2.49 10.82
C GLY A 335 23.30 -2.42 9.31
N GLY A 336 22.58 -1.51 8.65
CA GLY A 336 22.49 -1.29 7.21
C GLY A 336 21.11 -0.77 6.82
N TYR A 337 20.89 -0.60 5.50
CA TYR A 337 19.56 -0.25 4.99
C TYR A 337 19.17 -1.24 3.89
N THR A 338 18.01 -1.87 4.07
CA THR A 338 17.44 -2.81 3.12
C THR A 338 15.98 -2.45 2.83
N THR A 339 15.50 -2.80 1.63
CA THR A 339 14.10 -2.70 1.26
C THR A 339 13.60 -4.07 0.83
N GLY A 340 12.63 -4.60 1.57
CA GLY A 340 11.83 -5.76 1.18
C GLY A 340 10.63 -5.28 0.38
N ILE A 341 10.28 -5.96 -0.70
CA ILE A 341 9.08 -5.67 -1.48
C ILE A 341 8.27 -6.93 -1.72
N ASN A 342 6.95 -6.80 -1.62
CA ASN A 342 5.98 -7.77 -2.15
C ASN A 342 5.41 -7.20 -3.45
N VAL A 343 5.35 -8.05 -4.47
CA VAL A 343 4.92 -7.63 -5.81
C VAL A 343 3.91 -8.62 -6.37
N ARG A 344 3.00 -8.12 -7.20
CA ARG A 344 2.14 -8.94 -8.04
C ARG A 344 2.30 -8.54 -9.51
N ARG A 345 2.16 -9.50 -10.42
CA ARG A 345 2.24 -9.21 -11.86
C ARG A 345 1.09 -8.29 -12.27
N CYS A 346 1.39 -7.25 -13.02
CA CYS A 346 0.37 -6.39 -13.61
C CYS A 346 -0.51 -7.20 -14.56
N LEU A 347 -1.81 -6.94 -14.52
CA LEU A 347 -2.79 -7.63 -15.35
C LEU A 347 -3.04 -6.82 -16.63
N ASP A 348 -2.80 -7.45 -17.78
CA ASP A 348 -3.08 -6.85 -19.08
C ASP A 348 -4.50 -7.23 -19.55
N GLY A 349 -5.25 -6.25 -20.08
CA GLY A 349 -6.55 -6.47 -20.71
C GLY A 349 -7.74 -6.69 -19.75
N TYR A 350 -7.67 -6.16 -18.54
CA TYR A 350 -8.75 -6.17 -17.56
C TYR A 350 -9.41 -4.81 -17.40
#